data_fd6590ebac67b51a2735929fc724a8d0
#
_entry.id   fd6590ebac67b51a2735929fc724a8d0
#
_cell.length_a   1.000
_cell.length_b   1.000
_cell.length_c   1.000
_cell.angle_alpha   90.00
_cell.angle_beta   90.00
_cell.angle_gamma   90.00
#
_symmetry.space_group_name_H-M   'P 1'
#
loop_
_entity.id
_entity.type
_entity.pdbx_description
1 polymer ?
#
loop_
_entity_poly.entity_id
_entity_poly.type
_entity_poly.pdbx_seq_one_letter_code
_entity_poly.pdbx_strand_id
1 'polypeptide(L)'
;MKRNAIKYLYQWKASNDRKPLIMLGARQVGKTWLMQEFAKEAYPRSAYVNFEDNEMLREVFAHDFDIPRIINSIQWSTGVSIDEDTLIILDEIQEAPRGITALKYFAEKAPQYHVVAAGSLLGIAMHQNDSFPVGKVDFMHLYPLTFFEFLDAIGEGRMVELLMKKDWNMITMFRNKFEECLRQYYLVGGMPAVVQSFASEGNLSKVRSIQKGILEAYERDFSKQAPAIEVPRIRMVWKSIPSQLAKENKKFIYGAVKEGARAKDFEFAIEWLKDAGLIYKVNRCKKALLPLAAYEDFSAFKLFLSDVGLMGAMSNIPAQSLLEGNVLFSDFKGALTEQYVLQQLKEKSSLSIYYWSAENSRGEIDFLVQDEERIIPIEVKAEENLQAKSLRVFVERNQGLKGMRLSMSPYREQDWLANYPLYSVSAIFG
;
A
#
# COMPACT_ATOMS: atom_id res chain seq x y z
N MET A 1 -10.50 13.28 6.18
CA MET A 1 -9.33 13.50 5.27
C MET A 1 -9.72 13.04 3.87
N LYS A 2 -9.34 13.78 2.82
CA LYS A 2 -9.63 13.34 1.45
C LYS A 2 -8.81 12.08 1.10
N ARG A 3 -9.42 11.15 0.35
CA ARG A 3 -8.76 9.95 -0.15
C ARG A 3 -8.97 9.85 -1.67
N ASN A 4 -7.88 9.72 -2.42
CA ASN A 4 -7.95 9.56 -3.88
C ASN A 4 -8.74 8.31 -4.29
N ALA A 5 -8.66 7.29 -3.46
CA ALA A 5 -9.37 6.02 -3.59
C ALA A 5 -10.90 6.16 -3.74
N ILE A 6 -11.50 7.26 -3.26
CA ILE A 6 -12.94 7.51 -3.43
C ILE A 6 -13.37 7.64 -4.90
N LYS A 7 -12.45 8.10 -5.77
CA LYS A 7 -12.72 8.21 -7.22
C LYS A 7 -13.01 6.85 -7.85
N TYR A 8 -12.30 5.80 -7.40
CA TYR A 8 -12.55 4.44 -7.83
C TYR A 8 -13.94 3.94 -7.41
N LEU A 9 -14.39 4.29 -6.20
CA LEU A 9 -15.73 3.93 -5.72
C LEU A 9 -16.83 4.58 -6.55
N TYR A 10 -16.64 5.84 -6.99
CA TYR A 10 -17.57 6.47 -7.92
C TYR A 10 -17.58 5.81 -9.29
N GLN A 11 -16.42 5.41 -9.83
CA GLN A 11 -16.31 4.66 -11.09
C GLN A 11 -17.00 3.29 -10.96
N TRP A 12 -16.75 2.57 -9.86
CA TRP A 12 -17.40 1.31 -9.56
C TRP A 12 -18.92 1.48 -9.48
N LYS A 13 -19.43 2.50 -8.78
CA LYS A 13 -20.88 2.78 -8.71
C LYS A 13 -21.50 3.01 -10.08
N ALA A 14 -20.81 3.71 -10.98
CA ALA A 14 -21.29 4.03 -12.31
C ALA A 14 -21.17 2.89 -13.34
N SER A 15 -20.48 1.80 -13.00
CA SER A 15 -20.29 0.68 -13.91
C SER A 15 -21.55 -0.13 -14.11
N ASN A 16 -21.89 -0.44 -15.38
CA ASN A 16 -23.02 -1.32 -15.72
C ASN A 16 -22.74 -2.79 -15.37
N ASP A 17 -21.48 -3.21 -15.37
CA ASP A 17 -21.04 -4.58 -15.05
C ASP A 17 -20.56 -4.70 -13.60
N ARG A 18 -21.02 -3.79 -12.73
CA ARG A 18 -20.66 -3.73 -11.31
C ARG A 18 -20.97 -5.05 -10.60
N LYS A 19 -19.98 -5.54 -9.87
CA LYS A 19 -20.08 -6.68 -8.96
C LYS A 19 -19.95 -6.21 -7.51
N PRO A 20 -20.32 -7.02 -6.51
CA PRO A 20 -19.94 -6.73 -5.13
C PRO A 20 -18.46 -6.41 -5.01
N LEU A 21 -18.12 -5.32 -4.35
CA LEU A 21 -16.74 -4.84 -4.23
C LEU A 21 -16.12 -5.35 -2.93
N ILE A 22 -14.94 -5.96 -3.04
CA ILE A 22 -14.12 -6.33 -1.89
C ILE A 22 -12.98 -5.30 -1.74
N MET A 23 -12.96 -4.61 -0.60
CA MET A 23 -11.91 -3.66 -0.26
C MET A 23 -10.83 -4.35 0.58
N LEU A 24 -9.63 -4.52 0.02
CA LEU A 24 -8.45 -5.08 0.65
C LEU A 24 -7.52 -3.99 1.17
N GLY A 25 -6.66 -4.32 2.12
CA GLY A 25 -5.64 -3.42 2.65
C GLY A 25 -5.34 -3.68 4.12
N ALA A 26 -4.21 -3.19 4.59
CA ALA A 26 -3.77 -3.37 5.97
C ALA A 26 -4.82 -2.93 7.00
N ARG A 27 -4.75 -3.49 8.20
CA ARG A 27 -5.56 -3.00 9.32
C ARG A 27 -5.22 -1.53 9.60
N GLN A 28 -6.24 -0.74 9.98
CA GLN A 28 -6.14 0.69 10.30
C GLN A 28 -5.77 1.61 9.11
N VAL A 29 -5.82 1.13 7.87
CA VAL A 29 -5.57 1.95 6.66
C VAL A 29 -6.77 2.83 6.27
N GLY A 30 -7.92 2.68 6.97
CA GLY A 30 -9.10 3.53 6.81
C GLY A 30 -10.20 2.95 5.91
N LYS A 31 -10.30 1.63 5.76
CA LYS A 31 -11.34 0.97 4.94
C LYS A 31 -12.75 1.35 5.39
N THR A 32 -13.07 1.12 6.66
CA THR A 32 -14.39 1.44 7.25
C THR A 32 -14.75 2.90 7.04
N TRP A 33 -13.81 3.81 7.33
CA TRP A 33 -14.03 5.24 7.15
C TRP A 33 -14.35 5.59 5.68
N LEU A 34 -13.58 5.04 4.73
CA LEU A 34 -13.77 5.31 3.30
C LEU A 34 -15.12 4.81 2.79
N MET A 35 -15.56 3.61 3.22
CA MET A 35 -16.87 3.06 2.87
C MET A 35 -18.01 3.92 3.40
N GLN A 36 -17.92 4.35 4.66
CA GLN A 36 -18.92 5.22 5.29
C GLN A 36 -18.97 6.61 4.67
N GLU A 37 -17.83 7.22 4.36
CA GLU A 37 -17.77 8.52 3.69
C GLU A 37 -18.35 8.44 2.28
N PHE A 38 -17.99 7.41 1.52
CA PHE A 38 -18.57 7.16 0.20
C PHE A 38 -20.08 6.94 0.27
N ALA A 39 -20.56 6.18 1.25
CA ALA A 39 -21.99 5.99 1.47
C ALA A 39 -22.71 7.32 1.70
N LYS A 40 -22.16 8.17 2.58
CA LYS A 40 -22.74 9.46 2.92
C LYS A 40 -22.77 10.43 1.73
N GLU A 41 -21.73 10.42 0.89
CA GLU A 41 -21.63 11.33 -0.26
C GLU A 41 -22.44 10.86 -1.48
N ALA A 42 -22.52 9.54 -1.69
CA ALA A 42 -22.95 8.96 -2.95
C ALA A 42 -24.33 8.29 -2.91
N TYR A 43 -24.90 8.02 -1.72
CA TYR A 43 -26.16 7.29 -1.59
C TYR A 43 -27.12 7.99 -0.65
N PRO A 44 -28.45 7.92 -0.94
CA PRO A 44 -29.48 8.45 -0.04
C PRO A 44 -29.58 7.64 1.26
N ARG A 45 -29.24 6.36 1.22
CA ARG A 45 -29.26 5.43 2.36
C ARG A 45 -28.09 4.46 2.32
N SER A 46 -27.68 4.00 3.49
CA SER A 46 -26.70 2.91 3.61
C SER A 46 -27.02 2.01 4.79
N ALA A 47 -26.90 0.70 4.58
CA ALA A 47 -27.04 -0.32 5.60
C ALA A 47 -25.63 -0.81 5.98
N TYR A 48 -25.14 -0.44 7.17
CA TYR A 48 -23.81 -0.79 7.67
C TYR A 48 -23.92 -1.96 8.65
N VAL A 49 -23.19 -3.01 8.36
CA VAL A 49 -23.05 -4.22 9.20
C VAL A 49 -21.60 -4.43 9.52
N ASN A 50 -21.27 -4.53 10.81
CA ASN A 50 -19.96 -5.01 11.28
C ASN A 50 -20.14 -6.43 11.82
N PHE A 51 -19.49 -7.42 11.20
CA PHE A 51 -19.60 -8.82 11.61
C PHE A 51 -18.79 -9.15 12.86
N GLU A 52 -17.89 -8.29 13.33
CA GLU A 52 -17.14 -8.53 14.58
C GLU A 52 -18.09 -8.47 15.80
N ASP A 53 -19.10 -7.61 15.78
CA ASP A 53 -20.03 -7.37 16.89
C ASP A 53 -21.50 -7.81 16.63
N ASN A 54 -21.80 -8.43 15.47
CA ASN A 54 -23.16 -8.84 15.09
C ASN A 54 -23.30 -10.35 14.95
N GLU A 55 -23.49 -11.03 16.07
CA GLU A 55 -23.63 -12.50 16.13
C GLU A 55 -24.85 -12.99 15.36
N MET A 56 -25.99 -12.29 15.46
CA MET A 56 -27.22 -12.65 14.77
C MET A 56 -27.03 -12.70 13.23
N LEU A 57 -26.39 -11.70 12.66
CA LEU A 57 -26.13 -11.69 11.22
C LEU A 57 -25.07 -12.72 10.81
N ARG A 58 -24.09 -13.04 11.67
CA ARG A 58 -23.17 -14.16 11.41
C ARG A 58 -23.93 -15.49 11.25
N GLU A 59 -24.91 -15.75 12.10
CA GLU A 59 -25.76 -16.95 11.98
C GLU A 59 -26.60 -16.96 10.70
N VAL A 60 -27.15 -15.79 10.30
CA VAL A 60 -27.90 -15.65 9.06
C VAL A 60 -27.06 -16.05 7.84
N PHE A 61 -25.80 -15.56 7.77
CA PHE A 61 -24.90 -15.90 6.67
C PHE A 61 -24.38 -17.34 6.73
N ALA A 62 -24.35 -17.95 7.90
CA ALA A 62 -23.97 -19.35 8.07
C ALA A 62 -25.03 -20.33 7.53
N HIS A 63 -26.32 -19.95 7.57
CA HIS A 63 -27.44 -20.86 7.31
C HIS A 63 -27.53 -21.24 5.83
N ASP A 64 -27.73 -20.26 4.92
CA ASP A 64 -27.83 -20.47 3.47
C ASP A 64 -27.51 -19.20 2.66
N PHE A 65 -27.74 -19.24 1.35
CA PHE A 65 -27.52 -18.12 0.44
C PHE A 65 -28.84 -17.57 -0.14
N ASP A 66 -29.90 -17.54 0.67
CA ASP A 66 -31.18 -16.90 0.31
C ASP A 66 -31.06 -15.39 0.45
N ILE A 67 -30.82 -14.69 -0.67
CA ILE A 67 -30.58 -13.25 -0.70
C ILE A 67 -31.77 -12.46 -0.15
N PRO A 68 -33.05 -12.74 -0.49
CA PRO A 68 -34.17 -12.07 0.13
C PRO A 68 -34.16 -12.15 1.66
N ARG A 69 -33.86 -13.31 2.23
CA ARG A 69 -33.75 -13.50 3.67
C ARG A 69 -32.59 -12.72 4.28
N ILE A 70 -31.44 -12.75 3.61
CA ILE A 70 -30.25 -11.97 4.05
C ILE A 70 -30.57 -10.48 4.06
N ILE A 71 -31.16 -9.94 2.98
CA ILE A 71 -31.56 -8.53 2.89
C ILE A 71 -32.54 -8.15 3.99
N ASN A 72 -33.59 -8.96 4.20
CA ASN A 72 -34.57 -8.71 5.27
C ASN A 72 -33.90 -8.71 6.65
N SER A 73 -32.98 -9.64 6.90
CA SER A 73 -32.23 -9.68 8.18
C SER A 73 -31.32 -8.45 8.38
N ILE A 74 -30.69 -7.97 7.31
CA ILE A 74 -29.89 -6.73 7.37
C ILE A 74 -30.83 -5.53 7.64
N GLN A 75 -31.98 -5.43 6.97
CA GLN A 75 -32.97 -4.37 7.22
C GLN A 75 -33.44 -4.35 8.69
N TRP A 76 -33.76 -5.51 9.25
CA TRP A 76 -34.16 -5.63 10.66
C TRP A 76 -33.03 -5.24 11.61
N SER A 77 -31.81 -5.65 11.33
CA SER A 77 -30.66 -5.36 12.19
C SER A 77 -30.24 -3.89 12.16
N THR A 78 -30.34 -3.25 10.98
CA THR A 78 -29.86 -1.86 10.79
C THR A 78 -30.98 -0.82 10.90
N GLY A 79 -32.24 -1.23 10.82
CA GLY A 79 -33.40 -0.32 10.75
C GLY A 79 -33.51 0.43 9.42
N VAL A 80 -32.72 0.05 8.39
CA VAL A 80 -32.66 0.72 7.09
C VAL A 80 -33.43 -0.10 6.05
N SER A 81 -34.37 0.52 5.36
CA SER A 81 -35.02 -0.08 4.19
C SER A 81 -34.03 -0.13 3.02
N ILE A 82 -33.82 -1.31 2.46
CA ILE A 82 -32.85 -1.58 1.38
C ILE A 82 -33.55 -1.70 0.04
N ASP A 83 -33.13 -0.89 -0.91
CA ASP A 83 -33.51 -0.90 -2.31
C ASP A 83 -32.26 -0.75 -3.21
N GLU A 84 -32.46 -0.53 -4.51
CA GLU A 84 -31.38 -0.37 -5.51
C GLU A 84 -30.52 0.87 -5.27
N ASP A 85 -31.04 1.90 -4.58
CA ASP A 85 -30.34 3.13 -4.23
C ASP A 85 -29.67 3.07 -2.84
N THR A 86 -29.64 1.91 -2.21
CA THR A 86 -29.05 1.70 -0.89
C THR A 86 -27.68 1.04 -1.01
N LEU A 87 -26.64 1.62 -0.38
CA LEU A 87 -25.34 0.94 -0.25
C LEU A 87 -25.37 -0.03 0.93
N ILE A 88 -25.11 -1.29 0.68
CA ILE A 88 -24.88 -2.31 1.72
C ILE A 88 -23.39 -2.39 2.01
N ILE A 89 -23.01 -2.13 3.25
CA ILE A 89 -21.62 -2.20 3.71
C ILE A 89 -21.48 -3.38 4.67
N LEU A 90 -20.64 -4.34 4.28
CA LEU A 90 -20.33 -5.55 5.03
C LEU A 90 -18.89 -5.47 5.56
N ASP A 91 -18.71 -4.94 6.76
CA ASP A 91 -17.41 -4.76 7.37
C ASP A 91 -17.01 -5.99 8.19
N GLU A 92 -15.69 -6.31 8.19
CA GLU A 92 -15.08 -7.50 8.78
C GLU A 92 -15.80 -8.80 8.32
N ILE A 93 -16.08 -8.89 7.00
CA ILE A 93 -16.86 -9.97 6.39
C ILE A 93 -16.27 -11.38 6.62
N GLN A 94 -14.95 -11.48 6.88
CA GLN A 94 -14.30 -12.75 7.21
C GLN A 94 -14.78 -13.36 8.54
N GLU A 95 -15.36 -12.54 9.43
CA GLU A 95 -15.95 -13.01 10.68
C GLU A 95 -17.34 -13.66 10.46
N ALA A 96 -17.95 -13.43 9.29
CA ALA A 96 -19.20 -14.09 8.91
C ALA A 96 -18.90 -15.45 8.28
N PRO A 97 -19.37 -16.57 8.84
CA PRO A 97 -19.29 -17.86 8.18
C PRO A 97 -19.89 -17.80 6.79
N ARG A 98 -19.16 -18.23 5.75
CA ARG A 98 -19.57 -18.18 4.35
C ARG A 98 -19.89 -16.78 3.81
N GLY A 99 -19.55 -15.69 4.53
CA GLY A 99 -19.81 -14.30 4.15
C GLY A 99 -19.20 -13.93 2.80
N ILE A 100 -17.93 -14.29 2.57
CA ILE A 100 -17.23 -14.08 1.29
C ILE A 100 -17.95 -14.84 0.15
N THR A 101 -18.37 -16.08 0.39
CA THR A 101 -19.11 -16.89 -0.59
C THR A 101 -20.48 -16.28 -0.92
N ALA A 102 -21.15 -15.63 0.04
CA ALA A 102 -22.44 -14.99 -0.18
C ALA A 102 -22.37 -13.87 -1.23
N LEU A 103 -21.22 -13.19 -1.38
CA LEU A 103 -21.03 -12.16 -2.40
C LEU A 103 -21.22 -12.70 -3.82
N LYS A 104 -20.89 -13.98 -4.08
CA LYS A 104 -21.19 -14.63 -5.37
C LYS A 104 -22.69 -14.62 -5.67
N TYR A 105 -23.49 -14.92 -4.67
CA TYR A 105 -24.93 -15.00 -4.84
C TYR A 105 -25.58 -13.63 -4.96
N PHE A 106 -25.01 -12.59 -4.34
CA PHE A 106 -25.40 -11.21 -4.64
C PHE A 106 -25.14 -10.87 -6.11
N ALA A 107 -23.96 -11.21 -6.64
CA ALA A 107 -23.64 -10.96 -8.04
C ALA A 107 -24.56 -11.71 -9.02
N GLU A 108 -24.93 -12.96 -8.72
CA GLU A 108 -25.66 -13.82 -9.64
C GLU A 108 -27.18 -13.67 -9.57
N LYS A 109 -27.72 -13.43 -8.37
CA LYS A 109 -29.17 -13.45 -8.11
C LYS A 109 -29.76 -12.09 -7.77
N ALA A 110 -28.92 -11.11 -7.43
CA ALA A 110 -29.37 -9.81 -6.95
C ALA A 110 -28.40 -8.67 -7.35
N PRO A 111 -28.01 -8.57 -8.65
CA PRO A 111 -27.03 -7.61 -9.13
C PRO A 111 -27.48 -6.14 -8.98
N GLN A 112 -28.76 -5.90 -8.74
CA GLN A 112 -29.31 -4.56 -8.49
C GLN A 112 -28.79 -3.94 -7.18
N TYR A 113 -28.44 -4.76 -6.18
CA TYR A 113 -27.94 -4.24 -4.91
C TYR A 113 -26.47 -3.83 -4.99
N HIS A 114 -26.17 -2.68 -4.40
CA HIS A 114 -24.82 -2.17 -4.28
C HIS A 114 -24.19 -2.70 -2.99
N VAL A 115 -23.22 -3.60 -3.11
CA VAL A 115 -22.57 -4.24 -1.95
C VAL A 115 -21.09 -3.94 -1.94
N VAL A 116 -20.58 -3.37 -0.83
CA VAL A 116 -19.15 -3.19 -0.56
C VAL A 116 -18.81 -3.97 0.69
N ALA A 117 -17.81 -4.83 0.60
CA ALA A 117 -17.32 -5.64 1.71
C ALA A 117 -15.88 -5.29 2.04
N ALA A 118 -15.51 -5.31 3.30
CA ALA A 118 -14.14 -5.13 3.75
C ALA A 118 -13.79 -6.07 4.90
N GLY A 119 -12.50 -6.27 5.10
CA GLY A 119 -11.96 -6.96 6.26
C GLY A 119 -10.47 -6.71 6.41
N SER A 120 -10.01 -6.71 7.64
CA SER A 120 -8.62 -6.35 7.97
C SER A 120 -7.62 -7.44 7.57
N LEU A 121 -8.05 -8.70 7.47
CA LEU A 121 -7.21 -9.86 7.09
C LEU A 121 -7.86 -10.67 5.98
N LEU A 122 -8.66 -10.00 5.16
CA LEU A 122 -9.44 -10.64 4.12
C LEU A 122 -8.56 -11.33 3.06
N GLY A 123 -7.38 -10.77 2.76
CA GLY A 123 -6.42 -11.41 1.87
C GLY A 123 -5.99 -12.80 2.35
N ILE A 124 -5.83 -12.98 3.67
CA ILE A 124 -5.53 -14.29 4.27
C ILE A 124 -6.75 -15.20 4.24
N ALA A 125 -7.92 -14.69 4.61
CA ALA A 125 -9.16 -15.47 4.65
C ALA A 125 -9.56 -16.02 3.27
N MET A 126 -9.20 -15.31 2.19
CA MET A 126 -9.44 -15.74 0.82
C MET A 126 -8.75 -17.06 0.45
N HIS A 127 -7.60 -17.36 1.06
CA HIS A 127 -6.85 -18.60 0.83
C HIS A 127 -7.34 -19.79 1.69
N GLN A 128 -8.16 -19.53 2.71
CA GLN A 128 -8.65 -20.54 3.63
C GLN A 128 -10.04 -21.09 3.22
N ASN A 129 -10.76 -20.42 2.29
CA ASN A 129 -12.11 -20.78 1.91
C ASN A 129 -12.13 -21.54 0.57
N ASP A 130 -12.65 -22.76 0.57
CA ASP A 130 -12.79 -23.62 -0.60
C ASP A 130 -13.74 -23.06 -1.71
N SER A 131 -14.49 -22.00 -1.43
CA SER A 131 -15.53 -21.44 -2.32
C SER A 131 -15.40 -19.94 -2.51
N PHE A 132 -14.20 -19.49 -2.88
CA PHE A 132 -13.97 -18.08 -3.21
C PHE A 132 -14.76 -17.68 -4.50
N PRO A 133 -15.41 -16.49 -4.54
CA PRO A 133 -16.26 -16.04 -5.66
C PRO A 133 -15.45 -15.54 -6.87
N VAL A 134 -14.66 -16.41 -7.49
CA VAL A 134 -13.81 -16.08 -8.66
C VAL A 134 -14.65 -15.47 -9.77
N GLY A 135 -14.26 -14.30 -10.27
CA GLY A 135 -14.94 -13.60 -11.37
C GLY A 135 -16.31 -13.01 -11.03
N LYS A 136 -16.78 -13.12 -9.77
CA LYS A 136 -18.09 -12.64 -9.29
C LYS A 136 -17.99 -11.44 -8.33
N VAL A 137 -16.79 -10.97 -8.08
CA VAL A 137 -16.50 -9.80 -7.24
C VAL A 137 -15.48 -8.91 -7.91
N ASP A 138 -15.54 -7.62 -7.62
CA ASP A 138 -14.52 -6.64 -7.95
C ASP A 138 -13.59 -6.43 -6.75
N PHE A 139 -12.35 -6.01 -7.01
CA PHE A 139 -11.36 -5.77 -5.97
C PHE A 139 -10.85 -4.35 -5.99
N MET A 140 -10.67 -3.80 -4.80
CA MET A 140 -10.00 -2.53 -4.58
C MET A 140 -8.98 -2.67 -3.46
N HIS A 141 -7.75 -2.22 -3.69
CA HIS A 141 -6.73 -2.15 -2.66
C HIS A 141 -6.66 -0.73 -2.08
N LEU A 142 -6.79 -0.62 -0.76
CA LEU A 142 -6.59 0.63 -0.05
C LEU A 142 -5.21 0.63 0.62
N TYR A 143 -4.40 1.60 0.25
CA TYR A 143 -3.05 1.80 0.75
C TYR A 143 -3.01 2.89 1.83
N PRO A 144 -1.94 3.02 2.65
CA PRO A 144 -1.71 4.20 3.47
C PRO A 144 -1.78 5.48 2.63
N LEU A 145 -2.07 6.63 3.24
CA LEU A 145 -2.13 7.91 2.54
C LEU A 145 -0.84 8.15 1.75
N THR A 146 -1.00 8.64 0.52
CA THR A 146 0.12 9.13 -0.28
C THR A 146 0.66 10.45 0.28
N PHE A 147 1.81 10.87 -0.23
CA PHE A 147 2.36 12.18 0.10
C PHE A 147 1.40 13.31 -0.27
N PHE A 148 0.66 13.19 -1.38
CA PHE A 148 -0.32 14.19 -1.79
C PHE A 148 -1.53 14.25 -0.84
N GLU A 149 -2.05 13.10 -0.45
CA GLU A 149 -3.13 13.03 0.56
C GLU A 149 -2.68 13.56 1.93
N PHE A 150 -1.41 13.35 2.27
CA PHE A 150 -0.80 13.93 3.47
C PHE A 150 -0.70 15.47 3.38
N LEU A 151 -0.23 16.03 2.24
CA LEU A 151 -0.18 17.47 2.03
C LEU A 151 -1.58 18.10 2.16
N ASP A 152 -2.60 17.48 1.56
CA ASP A 152 -3.99 17.93 1.74
C ASP A 152 -4.44 17.86 3.21
N ALA A 153 -4.06 16.82 3.93
CA ALA A 153 -4.45 16.63 5.32
C ALA A 153 -3.83 17.69 6.28
N ILE A 154 -2.60 18.14 5.97
CA ILE A 154 -1.92 19.19 6.77
C ILE A 154 -2.22 20.62 6.28
N GLY A 155 -3.16 20.79 5.32
CA GLY A 155 -3.56 22.10 4.80
C GLY A 155 -2.70 22.66 3.68
N GLU A 156 -1.78 21.87 3.11
CA GLU A 156 -0.85 22.27 2.05
C GLU A 156 -1.35 21.87 0.64
N GLY A 157 -2.66 21.81 0.42
CA GLY A 157 -3.26 21.37 -0.87
C GLY A 157 -2.82 22.18 -2.09
N ARG A 158 -2.45 23.47 -1.92
CA ARG A 158 -1.88 24.28 -3.00
C ARG A 158 -0.55 23.72 -3.54
N MET A 159 0.22 23.05 -2.69
CA MET A 159 1.45 22.40 -3.13
C MET A 159 1.15 21.18 -4.01
N VAL A 160 0.06 20.45 -3.74
CA VAL A 160 -0.40 19.36 -4.59
C VAL A 160 -0.78 19.88 -5.99
N GLU A 161 -1.54 20.99 -6.07
CA GLU A 161 -1.89 21.60 -7.34
C GLU A 161 -0.66 22.01 -8.15
N LEU A 162 0.36 22.57 -7.49
CA LEU A 162 1.61 22.98 -8.14
C LEU A 162 2.37 21.76 -8.71
N LEU A 163 2.46 20.67 -7.96
CA LEU A 163 3.08 19.42 -8.40
C LEU A 163 2.32 18.80 -9.58
N MET A 164 0.99 18.80 -9.54
CA MET A 164 0.16 18.26 -10.63
C MET A 164 0.29 19.06 -11.93
N LYS A 165 0.49 20.39 -11.84
CA LYS A 165 0.77 21.25 -13.00
C LYS A 165 2.17 21.05 -13.57
N LYS A 166 3.08 20.38 -12.83
CA LYS A 166 4.49 20.19 -13.21
C LYS A 166 5.24 21.48 -13.56
N ASP A 167 4.88 22.59 -12.86
CA ASP A 167 5.60 23.85 -12.99
C ASP A 167 6.93 23.79 -12.24
N TRP A 168 7.93 23.22 -12.91
CA TRP A 168 9.23 22.95 -12.29
C TRP A 168 9.95 24.21 -11.80
N ASN A 169 9.71 25.37 -12.40
CA ASN A 169 10.29 26.64 -11.96
C ASN A 169 9.70 27.04 -10.60
N MET A 170 8.39 27.06 -10.50
CA MET A 170 7.70 27.36 -9.24
C MET A 170 7.99 26.30 -8.17
N ILE A 171 8.01 25.03 -8.55
CA ILE A 171 8.37 23.93 -7.63
C ILE A 171 9.77 24.15 -7.05
N THR A 172 10.74 24.57 -7.87
CA THR A 172 12.12 24.87 -7.42
C THR A 172 12.15 26.07 -6.47
N MET A 173 11.34 27.09 -6.69
CA MET A 173 11.25 28.26 -5.78
C MET A 173 10.74 27.87 -4.39
N PHE A 174 9.82 26.91 -4.30
CA PHE A 174 9.24 26.41 -3.04
C PHE A 174 9.95 25.15 -2.52
N ARG A 175 11.12 24.81 -3.04
CA ARG A 175 11.87 23.58 -2.75
C ARG A 175 11.99 23.31 -1.24
N ASN A 176 12.43 24.29 -0.47
CA ASN A 176 12.64 24.12 0.98
C ASN A 176 11.36 23.68 1.71
N LYS A 177 10.21 24.21 1.30
CA LYS A 177 8.91 23.82 1.87
C LYS A 177 8.53 22.40 1.49
N PHE A 178 8.74 22.01 0.23
CA PHE A 178 8.53 20.61 -0.19
C PHE A 178 9.40 19.61 0.57
N GLU A 179 10.67 19.96 0.77
CA GLU A 179 11.62 19.13 1.52
C GLU A 179 11.23 19.00 2.99
N GLU A 180 10.77 20.10 3.62
CA GLU A 180 10.23 20.08 4.97
C GLU A 180 9.03 19.13 5.09
N CYS A 181 8.05 19.28 4.21
CA CYS A 181 6.87 18.41 4.18
C CYS A 181 7.24 16.95 3.90
N LEU A 182 8.23 16.68 3.04
CA LEU A 182 8.70 15.33 2.77
C LEU A 182 9.36 14.69 4.01
N ARG A 183 10.17 15.45 4.76
CA ARG A 183 10.73 14.97 6.04
C ARG A 183 9.66 14.69 7.07
N GLN A 184 8.63 15.55 7.14
CA GLN A 184 7.45 15.31 7.98
C GLN A 184 6.75 14.00 7.58
N TYR A 185 6.56 13.75 6.27
CA TYR A 185 5.96 12.53 5.79
C TYR A 185 6.81 11.29 6.09
N TYR A 186 8.13 11.37 6.00
CA TYR A 186 9.01 10.25 6.40
C TYR A 186 8.85 9.90 7.89
N LEU A 187 8.58 10.89 8.73
CA LEU A 187 8.33 10.69 10.14
C LEU A 187 6.93 10.14 10.41
N VAL A 188 5.91 10.77 9.80
CA VAL A 188 4.49 10.50 10.07
C VAL A 188 4.00 9.27 9.33
N GLY A 189 4.42 9.11 8.06
CA GLY A 189 3.88 8.12 7.15
C GLY A 189 2.47 8.45 6.67
N GLY A 190 1.81 7.44 6.13
CA GLY A 190 0.45 7.54 5.58
C GLY A 190 -0.63 6.82 6.40
N MET A 191 -0.36 6.37 7.62
CA MET A 191 -1.41 5.75 8.44
C MET A 191 -2.41 6.81 8.93
N PRO A 192 -3.73 6.67 8.64
CA PRO A 192 -4.73 7.72 8.87
C PRO A 192 -4.75 8.29 10.29
N ALA A 193 -4.69 7.43 11.31
CA ALA A 193 -4.69 7.87 12.71
C ALA A 193 -3.45 8.71 13.07
N VAL A 194 -2.30 8.37 12.47
CA VAL A 194 -1.04 9.08 12.67
C VAL A 194 -1.08 10.43 11.98
N VAL A 195 -1.52 10.48 10.71
CA VAL A 195 -1.67 11.71 9.93
C VAL A 195 -2.67 12.66 10.61
N GLN A 196 -3.81 12.13 11.06
CA GLN A 196 -4.82 12.93 11.76
C GLN A 196 -4.28 13.57 13.05
N SER A 197 -3.54 12.79 13.86
CA SER A 197 -2.92 13.30 15.09
C SER A 197 -1.88 14.37 14.82
N PHE A 198 -1.04 14.16 13.77
CA PHE A 198 -0.05 15.13 13.36
C PHE A 198 -0.68 16.42 12.84
N ALA A 199 -1.68 16.32 11.95
CA ALA A 199 -2.37 17.47 11.38
C ALA A 199 -3.12 18.32 12.42
N SER A 200 -3.65 17.70 13.48
CA SER A 200 -4.40 18.40 14.52
C SER A 200 -3.54 18.98 15.63
N GLU A 201 -2.45 18.33 16.02
CA GLU A 201 -1.70 18.67 17.24
C GLU A 201 -0.20 18.95 16.99
N GLY A 202 0.38 18.45 15.89
CA GLY A 202 1.82 18.54 15.62
C GLY A 202 2.73 17.85 16.65
N ASN A 203 2.15 17.01 17.54
CA ASN A 203 2.89 16.39 18.65
C ASN A 203 3.62 15.12 18.20
N LEU A 204 4.95 15.21 18.05
CA LEU A 204 5.79 14.12 17.57
C LEU A 204 5.85 12.90 18.50
N SER A 205 5.76 13.11 19.81
CA SER A 205 5.75 12.01 20.78
C SER A 205 4.46 11.20 20.66
N LYS A 206 3.32 11.87 20.44
CA LYS A 206 2.02 11.24 20.21
C LYS A 206 2.02 10.47 18.89
N VAL A 207 2.59 11.03 17.82
CA VAL A 207 2.80 10.37 16.52
C VAL A 207 3.52 9.02 16.73
N ARG A 208 4.65 9.01 17.43
CA ARG A 208 5.42 7.78 17.72
C ARG A 208 4.65 6.79 18.60
N SER A 209 3.88 7.28 19.57
CA SER A 209 3.04 6.42 20.40
C SER A 209 1.97 5.69 19.57
N ILE A 210 1.29 6.41 18.66
CA ILE A 210 0.27 5.82 17.78
C ILE A 210 0.92 4.78 16.84
N GLN A 211 2.05 5.11 16.22
CA GLN A 211 2.78 4.19 15.34
C GLN A 211 3.18 2.90 16.06
N LYS A 212 3.72 3.01 17.29
CA LYS A 212 4.05 1.83 18.10
C LYS A 212 2.81 1.01 18.44
N GLY A 213 1.69 1.66 18.79
CA GLY A 213 0.42 0.98 19.02
C GLY A 213 -0.09 0.22 17.78
N ILE A 214 0.08 0.76 16.58
CA ILE A 214 -0.24 0.08 15.31
C ILE A 214 0.65 -1.16 15.12
N LEU A 215 1.96 -1.02 15.29
CA LEU A 215 2.92 -2.15 15.17
C LEU A 215 2.61 -3.27 16.18
N GLU A 216 2.30 -2.91 17.42
CA GLU A 216 1.87 -3.87 18.45
C GLU A 216 0.54 -4.56 18.10
N ALA A 217 -0.42 -3.83 17.51
CA ALA A 217 -1.68 -4.41 17.06
C ALA A 217 -1.43 -5.45 15.95
N TYR A 218 -0.55 -5.17 15.00
CA TYR A 218 -0.17 -6.13 13.97
C TYR A 218 0.49 -7.39 14.57
N GLU A 219 1.40 -7.23 15.53
CA GLU A 219 2.03 -8.39 16.20
C GLU A 219 1.03 -9.24 17.02
N ARG A 220 -0.04 -8.65 17.54
CA ARG A 220 -1.16 -9.38 18.18
C ARG A 220 -1.98 -10.15 17.15
N ASP A 221 -2.24 -9.55 15.98
CA ASP A 221 -2.96 -10.21 14.89
C ASP A 221 -2.21 -11.45 14.39
N PHE A 222 -0.86 -11.45 14.38
CA PHE A 222 -0.07 -12.65 14.06
C PHE A 222 -0.44 -13.83 14.97
N SER A 223 -0.59 -13.56 16.27
CA SER A 223 -0.94 -14.60 17.24
C SER A 223 -2.39 -15.05 17.18
N LYS A 224 -3.29 -14.17 16.76
CA LYS A 224 -4.74 -14.45 16.69
C LYS A 224 -5.14 -15.19 15.42
N GLN A 225 -4.51 -14.87 14.28
CA GLN A 225 -5.00 -15.25 12.97
C GLN A 225 -4.08 -16.23 12.20
N ALA A 226 -2.79 -16.27 12.53
CA ALA A 226 -1.88 -17.22 11.89
C ALA A 226 -1.85 -18.56 12.63
N PRO A 227 -1.54 -19.69 11.92
CA PRO A 227 -1.27 -20.95 12.57
C PRO A 227 -0.19 -20.81 13.65
N ALA A 228 -0.39 -21.35 14.86
CA ALA A 228 0.49 -21.15 16.01
C ALA A 228 1.96 -21.50 15.71
N ILE A 229 2.19 -22.51 14.88
CA ILE A 229 3.53 -22.95 14.48
C ILE A 229 4.26 -21.90 13.59
N GLU A 230 3.53 -21.06 12.87
CA GLU A 230 4.07 -20.06 11.94
C GLU A 230 4.28 -18.69 12.60
N VAL A 231 3.62 -18.41 13.71
CA VAL A 231 3.72 -17.10 14.41
C VAL A 231 5.17 -16.68 14.69
N PRO A 232 6.06 -17.57 15.20
CA PRO A 232 7.46 -17.21 15.42
C PRO A 232 8.18 -16.83 14.12
N ARG A 233 7.91 -17.53 13.01
CA ARG A 233 8.53 -17.26 11.70
C ARG A 233 8.06 -15.93 11.12
N ILE A 234 6.75 -15.65 11.22
CA ILE A 234 6.17 -14.36 10.80
C ILE A 234 6.83 -13.20 11.57
N ARG A 235 6.96 -13.32 12.90
CA ARG A 235 7.65 -12.31 13.72
C ARG A 235 9.12 -12.14 13.35
N MET A 236 9.83 -13.23 13.05
CA MET A 236 11.24 -13.16 12.63
C MET A 236 11.39 -12.41 11.31
N VAL A 237 10.60 -12.75 10.30
CA VAL A 237 10.59 -12.02 9.01
C VAL A 237 10.25 -10.55 9.25
N TRP A 238 9.14 -10.26 9.95
CA TRP A 238 8.68 -8.91 10.25
C TRP A 238 9.78 -8.04 10.87
N LYS A 239 10.40 -8.51 11.92
CA LYS A 239 11.46 -7.78 12.64
C LYS A 239 12.76 -7.64 11.84
N SER A 240 13.01 -8.49 10.85
CA SER A 240 14.22 -8.45 10.05
C SER A 240 14.19 -7.39 8.94
N ILE A 241 13.01 -6.91 8.53
CA ILE A 241 12.86 -6.03 7.37
C ILE A 241 13.72 -4.77 7.45
N PRO A 242 13.72 -3.98 8.55
CA PRO A 242 14.55 -2.79 8.63
C PRO A 242 16.05 -3.08 8.45
N SER A 243 16.56 -4.14 9.10
CA SER A 243 17.97 -4.51 9.01
C SER A 243 18.36 -5.05 7.63
N GLN A 244 17.44 -5.64 6.89
CA GLN A 244 17.67 -6.10 5.53
C GLN A 244 17.72 -4.94 4.54
N LEU A 245 16.84 -3.96 4.69
CA LEU A 245 16.81 -2.75 3.86
C LEU A 245 17.96 -1.78 4.15
N ALA A 246 18.53 -1.83 5.35
CA ALA A 246 19.70 -1.02 5.73
C ALA A 246 21.02 -1.47 5.06
N LYS A 247 21.06 -2.67 4.47
CA LYS A 247 22.26 -3.18 3.79
C LYS A 247 22.42 -2.52 2.43
N GLU A 248 23.67 -2.48 1.94
CA GLU A 248 23.99 -2.00 0.60
C GLU A 248 23.23 -2.83 -0.47
N ASN A 249 23.28 -4.15 -0.34
CA ASN A 249 22.43 -5.05 -1.14
C ASN A 249 21.15 -5.38 -0.35
N LYS A 250 20.05 -4.78 -0.74
CA LYS A 250 18.74 -4.89 -0.08
C LYS A 250 17.96 -6.16 -0.43
N LYS A 251 18.57 -7.09 -1.18
CA LYS A 251 17.98 -8.41 -1.44
C LYS A 251 17.72 -9.12 -0.13
N PHE A 252 16.53 -9.73 0.01
CA PHE A 252 16.17 -10.49 1.19
C PHE A 252 17.05 -11.73 1.33
N ILE A 253 17.66 -11.91 2.47
CA ILE A 253 18.59 -12.99 2.79
C ILE A 253 18.01 -13.81 3.95
N TYR A 254 17.59 -15.04 3.68
CA TYR A 254 17.02 -15.93 4.69
C TYR A 254 17.97 -16.21 5.86
N GLY A 255 19.27 -16.39 5.58
CA GLY A 255 20.31 -16.56 6.58
C GLY A 255 20.50 -15.37 7.52
N ALA A 256 20.06 -14.17 7.12
CA ALA A 256 20.07 -12.99 7.98
C ALA A 256 18.87 -12.94 8.96
N VAL A 257 17.81 -13.70 8.68
CA VAL A 257 16.68 -13.91 9.61
C VAL A 257 17.06 -14.94 10.67
N LYS A 258 17.65 -16.05 10.22
CA LYS A 258 18.15 -17.14 11.09
C LYS A 258 19.28 -17.86 10.37
N GLU A 259 20.39 -18.11 11.06
CA GLU A 259 21.52 -18.87 10.51
C GLU A 259 21.09 -20.23 9.98
N GLY A 260 21.54 -20.58 8.77
CA GLY A 260 21.19 -21.82 8.08
C GLY A 260 19.78 -21.88 7.49
N ALA A 261 18.98 -20.82 7.59
CA ALA A 261 17.61 -20.78 7.07
C ALA A 261 17.57 -20.81 5.53
N ARG A 262 16.55 -21.47 5.00
CA ARG A 262 16.26 -21.61 3.56
C ARG A 262 14.88 -21.04 3.24
N ALA A 263 14.58 -20.85 1.96
CA ALA A 263 13.31 -20.34 1.48
C ALA A 263 12.09 -21.05 2.08
N LYS A 264 12.07 -22.37 2.06
CA LYS A 264 10.99 -23.21 2.62
C LYS A 264 10.65 -22.95 4.08
N ASP A 265 11.58 -22.35 4.85
CA ASP A 265 11.38 -22.10 6.28
C ASP A 265 10.57 -20.82 6.52
N PHE A 266 10.50 -19.92 5.53
CA PHE A 266 9.91 -18.57 5.69
C PHE A 266 8.96 -18.15 4.56
N GLU A 267 8.77 -18.97 3.51
CA GLU A 267 7.87 -18.62 2.39
C GLU A 267 6.46 -18.35 2.86
N PHE A 268 5.90 -19.21 3.71
CA PHE A 268 4.58 -19.01 4.28
C PHE A 268 4.50 -17.70 5.06
N ALA A 269 5.50 -17.39 5.87
CA ALA A 269 5.52 -16.16 6.68
C ALA A 269 5.54 -14.90 5.81
N ILE A 270 6.29 -14.94 4.69
CA ILE A 270 6.37 -13.82 3.74
C ILE A 270 5.03 -13.63 3.02
N GLU A 271 4.44 -14.71 2.48
CA GLU A 271 3.16 -14.62 1.79
C GLU A 271 2.05 -14.19 2.77
N TRP A 272 2.04 -14.71 4.01
CA TRP A 272 1.10 -14.27 5.03
C TRP A 272 1.17 -12.76 5.30
N LEU A 273 2.37 -12.20 5.49
CA LEU A 273 2.56 -10.76 5.70
C LEU A 273 2.14 -9.94 4.49
N LYS A 274 2.38 -10.44 3.28
CA LYS A 274 1.97 -9.81 2.01
C LYS A 274 0.43 -9.79 1.89
N ASP A 275 -0.23 -10.92 2.14
CA ASP A 275 -1.69 -11.06 2.05
C ASP A 275 -2.41 -10.26 3.13
N ALA A 276 -1.78 -10.07 4.30
CA ALA A 276 -2.22 -9.13 5.33
C ALA A 276 -2.06 -7.64 4.92
N GLY A 277 -1.39 -7.36 3.79
CA GLY A 277 -1.13 -6.00 3.31
C GLY A 277 -0.08 -5.24 4.12
N LEU A 278 0.73 -5.94 4.93
CA LEU A 278 1.71 -5.34 5.83
C LEU A 278 3.06 -5.10 5.17
N ILE A 279 3.36 -5.87 4.11
CA ILE A 279 4.60 -5.77 3.35
C ILE A 279 4.34 -5.77 1.85
N TYR A 280 5.31 -5.22 1.11
CA TYR A 280 5.41 -5.34 -0.33
C TYR A 280 6.64 -6.19 -0.67
N LYS A 281 6.44 -7.20 -1.52
CA LYS A 281 7.49 -8.02 -2.11
C LYS A 281 7.77 -7.50 -3.51
N VAL A 282 9.00 -7.10 -3.78
CA VAL A 282 9.47 -6.61 -5.08
C VAL A 282 10.47 -7.60 -5.63
N ASN A 283 10.10 -8.34 -6.67
CA ASN A 283 10.94 -9.38 -7.25
C ASN A 283 11.98 -8.79 -8.21
N ARG A 284 13.11 -9.48 -8.38
CA ARG A 284 14.10 -9.14 -9.40
C ARG A 284 13.55 -9.44 -10.79
N CYS A 285 13.82 -8.56 -11.75
CA CYS A 285 13.64 -8.84 -13.16
C CYS A 285 15.01 -9.05 -13.82
N LYS A 286 15.18 -10.14 -14.58
CA LYS A 286 16.47 -10.48 -15.20
C LYS A 286 16.77 -9.67 -16.45
N LYS A 287 15.73 -9.24 -17.20
CA LYS A 287 15.86 -8.52 -18.47
C LYS A 287 14.85 -7.38 -18.54
N ALA A 288 15.28 -6.25 -19.10
CA ALA A 288 14.39 -5.11 -19.34
C ALA A 288 13.67 -5.26 -20.70
N LEU A 289 12.82 -6.28 -20.82
CA LEU A 289 12.01 -6.57 -22.00
C LEU A 289 10.55 -6.75 -21.60
N LEU A 290 9.63 -6.33 -22.47
CA LEU A 290 8.18 -6.49 -22.24
C LEU A 290 7.70 -7.92 -22.56
N PRO A 291 6.75 -8.44 -21.81
CA PRO A 291 6.33 -7.95 -20.49
C PRO A 291 7.35 -8.30 -19.41
N LEU A 292 7.62 -7.41 -18.45
CA LEU A 292 8.61 -7.64 -17.39
C LEU A 292 8.32 -8.91 -16.58
N ALA A 293 7.06 -9.26 -16.41
CA ALA A 293 6.61 -10.46 -15.70
C ALA A 293 7.20 -11.76 -16.29
N ALA A 294 7.46 -11.81 -17.63
CA ALA A 294 8.07 -12.96 -18.26
C ALA A 294 9.54 -13.20 -17.87
N TYR A 295 10.18 -12.19 -17.28
CA TYR A 295 11.59 -12.23 -16.89
C TYR A 295 11.77 -12.12 -15.37
N GLU A 296 10.71 -12.33 -14.62
CA GLU A 296 10.71 -12.31 -13.16
C GLU A 296 11.59 -13.43 -12.57
N ASP A 297 12.33 -13.09 -11.54
CA ASP A 297 13.15 -14.03 -10.78
C ASP A 297 12.60 -14.22 -9.37
N PHE A 298 11.87 -15.30 -9.17
CA PHE A 298 11.26 -15.63 -7.88
C PHE A 298 12.27 -15.94 -6.76
N SER A 299 13.55 -16.20 -7.11
CA SER A 299 14.60 -16.49 -6.13
C SER A 299 15.25 -15.27 -5.50
N ALA A 300 14.94 -14.08 -6.02
CA ALA A 300 15.56 -12.84 -5.59
C ALA A 300 14.51 -11.72 -5.46
N PHE A 301 14.34 -11.18 -4.27
CA PHE A 301 13.36 -10.13 -4.00
C PHE A 301 13.83 -9.23 -2.85
N LYS A 302 13.21 -8.05 -2.75
CA LYS A 302 13.29 -7.13 -1.63
C LYS A 302 11.94 -7.13 -0.88
N LEU A 303 11.97 -6.95 0.45
CA LEU A 303 10.77 -6.76 1.27
C LEU A 303 10.75 -5.34 1.82
N PHE A 304 9.62 -4.68 1.64
CA PHE A 304 9.35 -3.34 2.16
C PHE A 304 8.14 -3.38 3.07
N LEU A 305 8.07 -2.49 4.05
CA LEU A 305 6.84 -2.29 4.83
C LEU A 305 5.76 -1.58 3.98
N SER A 306 4.52 -1.63 4.42
CA SER A 306 3.44 -0.90 3.76
C SER A 306 3.50 0.62 3.98
N ASP A 307 4.22 1.08 5.01
CA ASP A 307 4.26 2.50 5.40
C ASP A 307 5.65 2.95 5.88
N VAL A 308 6.10 4.12 5.39
CA VAL A 308 7.42 4.69 5.71
C VAL A 308 7.52 5.16 7.16
N GLY A 309 6.43 5.70 7.73
CA GLY A 309 6.41 6.14 9.13
C GLY A 309 6.48 4.98 10.10
N LEU A 310 5.79 3.86 9.79
CA LEU A 310 5.90 2.61 10.55
C LEU A 310 7.30 2.02 10.45
N MET A 311 7.95 2.10 9.28
CA MET A 311 9.35 1.68 9.11
C MET A 311 10.28 2.47 10.03
N GLY A 312 10.12 3.81 10.09
CA GLY A 312 10.88 4.68 10.98
C GLY A 312 10.65 4.37 12.46
N ALA A 313 9.39 4.07 12.84
CA ALA A 313 9.03 3.71 14.21
C ALA A 313 9.60 2.34 14.62
N MET A 314 9.51 1.34 13.74
CA MET A 314 10.05 -0.02 13.95
C MET A 314 11.58 0.01 14.09
N SER A 315 12.25 0.91 13.37
CA SER A 315 13.70 1.11 13.44
C SER A 315 14.13 1.98 14.62
N ASN A 316 13.20 2.44 15.48
CA ASN A 316 13.44 3.35 16.59
C ASN A 316 14.19 4.64 16.22
N ILE A 317 13.98 5.16 15.00
CA ILE A 317 14.62 6.40 14.55
C ILE A 317 14.04 7.57 15.37
N PRO A 318 14.89 8.40 16.02
CA PRO A 318 14.43 9.58 16.74
C PRO A 318 13.68 10.53 15.79
N ALA A 319 12.52 11.03 16.22
CA ALA A 319 11.70 11.93 15.41
C ALA A 319 12.47 13.19 14.96
N GLN A 320 13.23 13.77 15.90
CA GLN A 320 14.02 14.99 15.65
C GLN A 320 15.08 14.78 14.57
N SER A 321 15.74 13.64 14.56
CA SER A 321 16.77 13.31 13.56
C SER A 321 16.23 13.27 12.13
N LEU A 322 14.97 12.82 11.94
CA LEU A 322 14.32 12.82 10.63
C LEU A 322 13.98 14.23 10.15
N LEU A 323 13.52 15.09 11.06
CA LEU A 323 13.13 16.48 10.73
C LEU A 323 14.35 17.37 10.46
N GLU A 324 15.39 17.23 11.24
CA GLU A 324 16.63 18.04 11.11
C GLU A 324 17.53 17.59 9.95
N GLY A 325 17.29 16.40 9.39
CA GLY A 325 18.10 15.84 8.30
C GLY A 325 19.53 15.48 8.74
N ASN A 326 19.70 15.06 9.99
CA ASN A 326 21.00 14.87 10.62
C ASN A 326 21.81 13.74 9.93
N VAL A 327 23.11 13.99 9.74
CA VAL A 327 24.09 13.11 9.05
C VAL A 327 24.20 11.70 9.71
N LEU A 328 23.86 11.58 10.99
CA LEU A 328 23.95 10.33 11.76
C LEU A 328 23.08 9.17 11.19
N PHE A 329 22.17 9.45 10.25
CA PHE A 329 21.28 8.45 9.62
C PHE A 329 21.48 8.33 8.12
N SER A 330 22.62 8.78 7.58
CA SER A 330 22.92 8.77 6.14
C SER A 330 22.67 7.40 5.50
N ASP A 331 23.10 6.32 6.14
CA ASP A 331 23.00 4.96 5.61
C ASP A 331 21.55 4.45 5.57
N PHE A 332 20.76 4.77 6.61
CA PHE A 332 19.36 4.36 6.66
C PHE A 332 18.42 5.28 5.85
N LYS A 333 18.85 6.49 5.53
CA LYS A 333 18.11 7.46 4.73
C LYS A 333 17.79 6.92 3.34
N GLY A 334 18.73 6.18 2.72
CA GLY A 334 18.51 5.49 1.46
C GLY A 334 17.37 4.47 1.53
N ALA A 335 17.32 3.66 2.60
CA ALA A 335 16.27 2.67 2.82
C ALA A 335 14.89 3.33 2.98
N LEU A 336 14.78 4.40 3.78
CA LEU A 336 13.53 5.16 3.93
C LEU A 336 13.08 5.82 2.63
N THR A 337 14.03 6.31 1.82
CA THR A 337 13.69 6.96 0.55
C THR A 337 13.17 5.97 -0.47
N GLU A 338 13.77 4.77 -0.61
CA GLU A 338 13.22 3.72 -1.46
C GLU A 338 11.87 3.21 -0.94
N GLN A 339 11.73 3.04 0.38
CA GLN A 339 10.44 2.70 1.01
C GLN A 339 9.35 3.71 0.66
N TYR A 340 9.66 5.01 0.76
CA TYR A 340 8.75 6.09 0.37
C TYR A 340 8.37 6.01 -1.11
N VAL A 341 9.36 5.89 -2.01
CA VAL A 341 9.11 5.82 -3.46
C VAL A 341 8.20 4.64 -3.79
N LEU A 342 8.49 3.45 -3.27
CA LEU A 342 7.65 2.28 -3.49
C LEU A 342 6.22 2.50 -2.99
N GLN A 343 6.05 3.09 -1.81
CA GLN A 343 4.72 3.39 -1.26
C GLN A 343 3.91 4.31 -2.18
N GLN A 344 4.55 5.33 -2.79
CA GLN A 344 3.87 6.20 -3.76
C GLN A 344 3.52 5.45 -5.07
N LEU A 345 4.42 4.61 -5.56
CA LEU A 345 4.19 3.84 -6.79
C LEU A 345 3.07 2.80 -6.64
N LYS A 346 2.92 2.21 -5.45
CA LYS A 346 1.90 1.17 -5.16
C LYS A 346 0.46 1.67 -5.25
N GLU A 347 0.20 2.97 -5.07
CA GLU A 347 -1.13 3.55 -5.28
C GLU A 347 -1.62 3.37 -6.73
N LYS A 348 -0.69 3.29 -7.68
CA LYS A 348 -0.99 3.13 -9.10
C LYS A 348 -1.09 1.65 -9.47
N SER A 349 -2.31 1.12 -9.50
CA SER A 349 -2.57 -0.31 -9.77
C SER A 349 -2.15 -0.77 -11.17
N SER A 350 -1.99 0.16 -12.13
CA SER A 350 -1.51 -0.13 -13.48
C SER A 350 -0.02 -0.46 -13.56
N LEU A 351 0.77 -0.09 -12.53
CA LEU A 351 2.21 -0.29 -12.55
C LEU A 351 2.61 -1.70 -12.11
N SER A 352 3.44 -2.37 -12.92
CA SER A 352 4.17 -3.56 -12.50
C SER A 352 5.56 -3.17 -12.05
N ILE A 353 5.89 -3.47 -10.79
CA ILE A 353 7.10 -2.95 -10.11
C ILE A 353 8.05 -4.09 -9.79
N TYR A 354 9.26 -4.00 -10.31
CA TYR A 354 10.39 -4.91 -10.08
C TYR A 354 11.63 -4.12 -9.70
N TYR A 355 12.73 -4.80 -9.40
CA TYR A 355 14.06 -4.22 -9.40
C TYR A 355 14.97 -5.02 -10.35
N TRP A 356 16.09 -4.45 -10.73
CA TRP A 356 17.09 -5.16 -11.52
C TRP A 356 18.44 -5.14 -10.82
N SER A 357 19.18 -6.25 -10.90
CA SER A 357 20.58 -6.30 -10.49
C SER A 357 21.37 -7.18 -11.44
N ALA A 358 22.63 -6.78 -11.69
CA ALA A 358 23.57 -7.60 -12.44
C ALA A 358 23.87 -8.91 -11.69
N GLU A 359 24.16 -9.99 -12.42
CA GLU A 359 24.45 -11.31 -11.83
C GLU A 359 25.66 -11.25 -10.87
N ASN A 360 26.66 -10.42 -11.19
CA ASN A 360 27.85 -10.21 -10.36
C ASN A 360 27.68 -9.13 -9.29
N SER A 361 26.47 -8.65 -9.03
CA SER A 361 26.13 -7.59 -8.07
C SER A 361 26.85 -6.24 -8.26
N ARG A 362 27.45 -5.98 -9.43
CA ARG A 362 28.17 -4.74 -9.73
C ARG A 362 27.32 -3.65 -10.35
N GLY A 363 26.00 -3.78 -10.28
CA GLY A 363 25.04 -2.76 -10.75
C GLY A 363 23.63 -3.16 -10.32
N GLU A 364 22.88 -2.18 -9.88
CA GLU A 364 21.50 -2.32 -9.45
C GLU A 364 20.69 -1.14 -9.96
N ILE A 365 19.42 -1.38 -10.30
CA ILE A 365 18.39 -0.38 -10.55
C ILE A 365 17.35 -0.58 -9.46
N ASP A 366 17.10 0.45 -8.67
CA ASP A 366 16.26 0.36 -7.47
C ASP A 366 14.86 -0.10 -7.79
N PHE A 367 14.25 0.46 -8.86
CA PHE A 367 12.99 -0.02 -9.41
C PHE A 367 13.03 -0.07 -10.94
N LEU A 368 12.51 -1.16 -11.48
CA LEU A 368 12.23 -1.33 -12.89
C LEU A 368 10.71 -1.44 -13.04
N VAL A 369 10.11 -0.38 -13.58
CA VAL A 369 8.65 -0.25 -13.64
C VAL A 369 8.16 -0.48 -15.06
N GLN A 370 7.13 -1.30 -15.22
CA GLN A 370 6.35 -1.36 -16.45
C GLN A 370 5.07 -0.53 -16.27
N ASP A 371 4.86 0.42 -17.17
CA ASP A 371 3.67 1.24 -17.29
C ASP A 371 3.14 1.05 -18.72
N GLU A 372 2.13 0.19 -18.87
CA GLU A 372 1.64 -0.30 -20.16
C GLU A 372 2.77 -0.87 -21.03
N GLU A 373 3.10 -0.22 -22.14
CA GLU A 373 4.17 -0.62 -23.08
C GLU A 373 5.52 0.03 -22.78
N ARG A 374 5.65 0.78 -21.68
CA ARG A 374 6.89 1.48 -21.31
C ARG A 374 7.61 0.80 -20.18
N ILE A 375 8.92 0.67 -20.31
CA ILE A 375 9.81 0.26 -19.22
C ILE A 375 10.56 1.49 -18.71
N ILE A 376 10.47 1.73 -17.42
CA ILE A 376 11.05 2.90 -16.77
C ILE A 376 12.04 2.41 -15.69
N PRO A 377 13.35 2.47 -15.95
CA PRO A 377 14.35 2.19 -14.93
C PRO A 377 14.51 3.42 -14.01
N ILE A 378 14.32 3.19 -12.70
CA ILE A 378 14.30 4.24 -11.68
C ILE A 378 15.48 4.02 -10.71
N GLU A 379 16.30 5.06 -10.57
CA GLU A 379 17.33 5.19 -9.54
C GLU A 379 16.86 6.17 -8.48
N VAL A 380 16.93 5.77 -7.22
CA VAL A 380 16.50 6.59 -6.07
C VAL A 380 17.72 7.11 -5.32
N LYS A 381 17.80 8.42 -5.09
CA LYS A 381 18.86 9.09 -4.34
C LYS A 381 18.28 9.91 -3.19
N ALA A 382 18.66 9.58 -1.98
CA ALA A 382 18.22 10.29 -0.77
C ALA A 382 18.75 11.72 -0.66
N GLU A 383 19.75 12.07 -1.48
CA GLU A 383 20.46 13.35 -1.46
C GLU A 383 20.56 13.97 -2.85
N GLU A 384 21.30 15.10 -2.93
CA GLU A 384 21.55 15.82 -4.20
C GLU A 384 22.61 15.16 -5.08
N ASN A 385 23.16 14.01 -4.68
CA ASN A 385 24.18 13.33 -5.46
C ASN A 385 23.64 12.90 -6.82
N LEU A 386 24.18 13.50 -7.86
CA LEU A 386 23.76 13.28 -9.25
C LEU A 386 24.48 12.11 -9.95
N GLN A 387 25.30 11.34 -9.25
CA GLN A 387 25.95 10.17 -9.83
C GLN A 387 24.95 9.04 -10.01
N ALA A 388 24.82 8.54 -11.22
CA ALA A 388 23.92 7.44 -11.59
C ALA A 388 24.65 6.47 -12.54
N LYS A 389 25.83 5.97 -12.12
CA LYS A 389 26.68 5.11 -12.96
C LYS A 389 25.98 3.83 -13.39
N SER A 390 25.32 3.14 -12.45
CA SER A 390 24.58 1.91 -12.73
C SER A 390 23.44 2.15 -13.72
N LEU A 391 22.65 3.20 -13.50
CA LEU A 391 21.54 3.56 -14.38
C LEU A 391 22.03 3.92 -15.80
N ARG A 392 23.14 4.65 -15.91
CA ARG A 392 23.74 5.00 -17.21
C ARG A 392 24.14 3.75 -17.99
N VAL A 393 24.94 2.87 -17.37
CA VAL A 393 25.35 1.62 -18.00
C VAL A 393 24.15 0.73 -18.38
N PHE A 394 23.10 0.73 -17.54
CA PHE A 394 21.88 -0.01 -17.80
C PHE A 394 21.14 0.53 -19.03
N VAL A 395 20.95 1.84 -19.13
CA VAL A 395 20.27 2.49 -20.27
C VAL A 395 21.09 2.31 -21.56
N GLU A 396 22.41 2.48 -21.51
CA GLU A 396 23.28 2.27 -22.68
C GLU A 396 23.23 0.82 -23.23
N ARG A 397 23.03 -0.17 -22.36
CA ARG A 397 22.88 -1.59 -22.74
C ARG A 397 21.48 -1.95 -23.23
N ASN A 398 20.47 -1.21 -22.83
CA ASN A 398 19.06 -1.43 -23.17
C ASN A 398 18.58 -0.26 -24.04
N GLN A 399 18.95 -0.29 -25.34
CA GLN A 399 18.64 0.78 -26.28
C GLN A 399 17.13 1.11 -26.31
N GLY A 400 16.81 2.39 -26.38
CA GLY A 400 15.44 2.89 -26.39
C GLY A 400 14.85 3.18 -25.01
N LEU A 401 15.54 2.78 -23.91
CA LEU A 401 15.11 3.17 -22.57
C LEU A 401 15.66 4.55 -22.19
N LYS A 402 14.85 5.31 -21.45
CA LYS A 402 15.26 6.55 -20.79
C LYS A 402 15.23 6.36 -19.28
N GLY A 403 16.33 6.68 -18.61
CA GLY A 403 16.43 6.56 -17.16
C GLY A 403 15.61 7.62 -16.43
N MET A 404 15.08 7.26 -15.28
CA MET A 404 14.48 8.17 -14.33
C MET A 404 15.32 8.19 -13.06
N ARG A 405 15.65 9.37 -12.56
CA ARG A 405 16.23 9.51 -11.23
C ARG A 405 15.30 10.31 -10.35
N LEU A 406 15.04 9.81 -9.17
CA LEU A 406 14.31 10.47 -8.11
C LEU A 406 15.32 10.92 -7.04
N SER A 407 15.44 12.22 -6.83
CA SER A 407 16.45 12.77 -5.89
C SER A 407 15.95 14.04 -5.20
N MET A 408 16.73 14.58 -4.28
CA MET A 408 16.44 15.90 -3.69
C MET A 408 16.79 17.08 -4.63
N SER A 409 17.44 16.82 -5.78
CA SER A 409 17.77 17.87 -6.76
C SER A 409 16.54 18.31 -7.56
N PRO A 410 16.50 19.57 -8.03
CA PRO A 410 15.45 20.06 -8.93
C PRO A 410 15.30 19.23 -10.21
N TYR A 411 14.16 19.39 -10.88
CA TYR A 411 13.94 18.79 -12.18
C TYR A 411 15.02 19.17 -13.18
N ARG A 412 15.53 18.15 -13.88
CA ARG A 412 16.49 18.32 -14.97
C ARG A 412 16.33 17.20 -15.98
N GLU A 413 16.27 17.53 -17.24
CA GLU A 413 16.18 16.57 -18.33
C GLU A 413 17.45 16.54 -19.17
N GLN A 414 17.86 15.34 -19.55
CA GLN A 414 18.96 15.02 -20.46
C GLN A 414 18.48 13.94 -21.44
N ASP A 415 19.22 13.69 -22.52
CA ASP A 415 18.80 12.74 -23.56
C ASP A 415 18.49 11.34 -23.00
N TRP A 416 19.34 10.85 -22.08
CA TRP A 416 19.25 9.50 -21.54
C TRP A 416 18.59 9.43 -20.14
N LEU A 417 18.39 10.58 -19.47
CA LEU A 417 17.98 10.64 -18.07
C LEU A 417 17.08 11.86 -17.81
N ALA A 418 15.99 11.64 -17.09
CA ALA A 418 15.25 12.73 -16.45
C ALA A 418 15.38 12.61 -14.93
N ASN A 419 15.80 13.70 -14.26
CA ASN A 419 15.79 13.81 -12.80
C ASN A 419 14.53 14.50 -12.32
N TYR A 420 13.84 13.91 -11.38
CA TYR A 420 12.66 14.48 -10.74
C TYR A 420 12.88 14.63 -9.24
N PRO A 421 12.37 15.70 -8.63
CA PRO A 421 12.37 15.83 -7.17
C PRO A 421 11.56 14.68 -6.53
N LEU A 422 12.08 14.12 -5.42
CA LEU A 422 11.42 13.02 -4.69
C LEU A 422 9.95 13.31 -4.36
N TYR A 423 9.63 14.52 -3.93
CA TYR A 423 8.26 14.93 -3.58
C TYR A 423 7.29 14.99 -4.78
N SER A 424 7.77 14.78 -6.00
CA SER A 424 6.93 14.79 -7.22
C SER A 424 6.53 13.39 -7.72
N VAL A 425 6.93 12.31 -7.07
CA VAL A 425 6.71 10.91 -7.55
C VAL A 425 5.25 10.68 -7.96
N SER A 426 4.28 11.02 -7.12
CA SER A 426 2.86 10.82 -7.42
C SER A 426 2.35 11.64 -8.62
N ALA A 427 2.98 12.79 -8.95
CA ALA A 427 2.63 13.58 -10.11
C ALA A 427 3.18 13.03 -11.44
N ILE A 428 4.26 12.24 -11.38
CA ILE A 428 4.91 11.69 -12.58
C ILE A 428 4.07 10.59 -13.19
N PHE A 429 3.50 9.74 -12.34
CA PHE A 429 2.68 8.58 -12.72
C PHE A 429 1.16 8.83 -12.61
N GLY A 430 0.75 10.10 -12.38
CA GLY A 430 -0.63 10.52 -12.18
C GLY A 430 -1.34 10.97 -13.45
#